data_73310323c92bd1755d35aa96fb798b0d
#
_entry.id   73310323c92bd1755d35aa96fb798b0d
#
_cell.length_a   1.000
_cell.length_b   1.000
_cell.length_c   1.000
_cell.angle_alpha   90.00
_cell.angle_beta   90.00
_cell.angle_gamma   90.00
#
_symmetry.space_group_name_H-M   'P 1'
#
loop_
_entity.id
_entity.type
_entity.pdbx_description
1 polymer ?
#
loop_
_entity_poly.entity_id
_entity_poly.type
_entity_poly.pdbx_seq_one_letter_code
_entity_poly.pdbx_strand_id
1 'polypeptide(L)'
;MDLKLFFDPIDETFNIKKLPSSALAHSIYINQKGMPEIGHHDIAIIGIKEPRGAEAEHQKGIEEGPDEVRRKLYELKKGTGTVKILDLGNFRNGPELSDTYLRLKEVCAFLMSHNILPLLIGGSHNVDLGQFYAYEDQEKLITLLNIDSHLDLDDPKTGIASRSHIHQIFKHNPNYLFNYYHLAHQSYLIELGEAELMEELGFEAIRLGVVKENIKEMEPVVRDADMLSFDISAVQAHYCPGAITSNVFGLTGEEACQLCWYAGLNDKLSSAGIFGYNPQNDSPDKKTAFVMATMIWYFIEGYYSRKGDKNFKSNDYLVYEVSLGNEPSSIKFYKSKLSEKWWMEVPHPEDKTVFMRSRMIPCSYSDYETALEGEVPARWINSYSKFT
;
A
#
# COMPACT_ATOMS: atom_id res chain seq x y z
N MET A 1 14.87 19.89 -4.56
CA MET A 1 14.99 19.47 -3.13
C MET A 1 16.36 18.85 -2.89
N ASP A 2 17.03 19.16 -1.79
CA ASP A 2 18.26 18.45 -1.40
C ASP A 2 17.92 17.32 -0.41
N LEU A 3 17.83 16.09 -0.90
CA LEU A 3 17.47 14.93 -0.10
C LEU A 3 18.49 14.60 1.01
N LYS A 4 19.74 15.06 0.93
CA LYS A 4 20.74 14.86 1.97
C LYS A 4 20.30 15.42 3.32
N LEU A 5 19.41 16.41 3.33
CA LEU A 5 18.89 17.03 4.56
C LEU A 5 17.86 16.12 5.27
N PHE A 6 17.28 15.15 4.55
CA PHE A 6 16.18 14.31 5.04
C PHE A 6 16.62 12.91 5.43
N PHE A 7 17.83 12.48 5.07
CA PHE A 7 18.24 11.09 5.27
C PHE A 7 19.58 10.95 5.94
N ASP A 8 19.68 9.96 6.80
CA ASP A 8 20.93 9.41 7.29
C ASP A 8 21.32 8.21 6.43
N PRO A 9 22.63 8.08 6.11
CA PRO A 9 23.09 6.93 5.33
C PRO A 9 22.91 5.63 6.10
N ILE A 10 22.86 4.53 5.35
CA ILE A 10 22.84 3.18 5.92
C ILE A 10 24.22 2.89 6.54
N ASP A 11 24.19 2.26 7.70
CA ASP A 11 25.40 1.93 8.45
C ASP A 11 26.41 1.11 7.60
N GLU A 12 27.69 1.44 7.72
CA GLU A 12 28.77 0.75 7.01
C GLU A 12 28.95 -0.72 7.46
N THR A 13 28.37 -1.13 8.60
CA THR A 13 28.33 -2.54 9.03
C THR A 13 27.56 -3.43 8.06
N PHE A 14 26.69 -2.86 7.21
CA PHE A 14 26.11 -3.54 6.06
C PHE A 14 27.18 -3.80 4.99
N ASN A 15 27.92 -4.89 5.13
CA ASN A 15 29.02 -5.21 4.22
C ASN A 15 28.52 -5.86 2.92
N ILE A 16 27.92 -5.03 2.04
CA ILE A 16 27.34 -5.45 0.76
C ILE A 16 28.36 -6.22 -0.10
N LYS A 17 29.65 -5.87 -0.03
CA LYS A 17 30.71 -6.52 -0.81
C LYS A 17 30.91 -8.00 -0.45
N LYS A 18 30.51 -8.41 0.76
CA LYS A 18 30.59 -9.81 1.20
C LYS A 18 29.40 -10.65 0.74
N LEU A 19 28.32 -10.04 0.26
CA LEU A 19 27.16 -10.75 -0.25
C LEU A 19 27.48 -11.43 -1.59
N PRO A 20 26.83 -12.56 -1.90
CA PRO A 20 26.97 -13.21 -3.21
C PRO A 20 26.58 -12.24 -4.34
N SER A 21 27.22 -12.34 -5.49
CA SER A 21 26.93 -11.48 -6.66
C SER A 21 25.48 -11.54 -7.14
N SER A 22 24.77 -12.63 -6.80
CA SER A 22 23.34 -12.81 -7.06
C SER A 22 22.43 -12.11 -6.05
N ALA A 23 22.98 -11.48 -5.01
CA ALA A 23 22.18 -10.78 -3.99
C ALA A 23 21.58 -9.48 -4.54
N LEU A 24 20.35 -9.19 -4.13
CA LEU A 24 19.58 -8.03 -4.57
C LEU A 24 20.31 -6.70 -4.30
N ALA A 25 21.03 -6.60 -3.18
CA ALA A 25 21.79 -5.41 -2.80
C ALA A 25 22.73 -4.90 -3.91
N HIS A 26 23.30 -5.80 -4.74
CA HIS A 26 24.17 -5.39 -5.85
C HIS A 26 23.42 -4.72 -7.02
N SER A 27 22.09 -4.73 -6.99
CA SER A 27 21.22 -4.09 -7.99
C SER A 27 20.52 -2.84 -7.46
N ILE A 28 20.78 -2.46 -6.21
CA ILE A 28 20.20 -1.27 -5.55
C ILE A 28 21.26 -0.18 -5.42
N TYR A 29 20.89 1.05 -5.70
CA TYR A 29 21.73 2.23 -5.46
C TYR A 29 21.51 2.70 -4.02
N ILE A 30 22.47 2.41 -3.15
CA ILE A 30 22.33 2.53 -1.70
C ILE A 30 23.07 3.76 -1.18
N ASN A 31 22.37 4.59 -0.40
CA ASN A 31 22.95 5.70 0.36
C ASN A 31 23.76 5.16 1.54
N GLN A 32 25.02 4.75 1.28
CA GLN A 32 25.96 4.28 2.31
C GLN A 32 27.21 5.16 2.36
N LYS A 33 27.75 5.52 1.19
CA LYS A 33 28.96 6.37 1.07
C LYS A 33 28.67 7.76 0.52
N GLY A 34 27.42 8.09 0.39
CA GLY A 34 26.88 9.34 -0.13
C GLY A 34 25.54 9.11 -0.80
N MET A 35 24.73 10.16 -0.81
CA MET A 35 23.41 10.13 -1.43
C MET A 35 23.54 9.82 -2.93
N PRO A 36 22.91 8.75 -3.45
CA PRO A 36 22.85 8.49 -4.88
C PRO A 36 22.17 9.64 -5.63
N GLU A 37 22.54 9.87 -6.87
CA GLU A 37 21.84 10.82 -7.72
C GLU A 37 20.43 10.31 -8.02
N ILE A 38 19.46 11.22 -7.95
CA ILE A 38 18.09 10.93 -8.37
C ILE A 38 18.05 11.02 -9.90
N GLY A 39 18.25 9.88 -10.52
CA GLY A 39 18.15 9.71 -11.95
C GLY A 39 16.86 9.01 -12.37
N HIS A 40 16.94 8.18 -13.39
CA HIS A 40 15.83 7.35 -13.86
C HIS A 40 15.68 6.10 -12.98
N HIS A 41 15.18 6.28 -11.76
CA HIS A 41 14.85 5.19 -10.84
C HIS A 41 13.34 5.02 -10.77
N ASP A 42 12.89 3.82 -10.41
CA ASP A 42 11.48 3.45 -10.41
C ASP A 42 10.91 3.40 -8.98
N ILE A 43 11.73 2.96 -8.02
CA ILE A 43 11.35 2.78 -6.61
C ILE A 43 12.42 3.42 -5.72
N ALA A 44 12.00 4.12 -4.66
CA ALA A 44 12.88 4.63 -3.61
C ALA A 44 12.51 4.02 -2.25
N ILE A 45 13.39 3.21 -1.69
CA ILE A 45 13.23 2.63 -0.34
C ILE A 45 13.58 3.70 0.69
N ILE A 46 12.71 3.87 1.69
CA ILE A 46 12.82 4.83 2.78
C ILE A 46 12.65 4.10 4.11
N GLY A 47 13.67 4.06 4.95
CA GLY A 47 13.55 3.52 6.30
C GLY A 47 13.01 4.58 7.27
N ILE A 48 11.92 4.28 7.97
CA ILE A 48 11.30 5.17 8.94
C ILE A 48 11.59 4.67 10.35
N LYS A 49 12.34 5.45 11.12
CA LYS A 49 12.72 5.15 12.51
C LYS A 49 11.87 5.95 13.52
N GLU A 50 10.53 5.97 13.30
CA GLU A 50 9.60 6.77 14.10
C GLU A 50 8.76 5.91 15.05
N PRO A 51 9.06 5.89 16.37
CA PRO A 51 8.32 5.10 17.34
C PRO A 51 7.17 5.85 18.01
N ARG A 52 7.16 7.20 17.98
CA ARG A 52 6.31 8.05 18.84
C ARG A 52 4.80 7.87 18.61
N GLY A 53 4.40 7.28 17.51
CA GLY A 53 2.97 7.00 17.23
C GLY A 53 2.46 5.74 17.92
N ALA A 54 3.32 4.82 18.30
CA ALA A 54 2.95 3.61 19.02
C ALA A 54 2.69 3.88 20.52
N GLU A 55 2.01 2.94 21.19
CA GLU A 55 1.88 2.97 22.65
C GLU A 55 3.25 3.01 23.31
N ALA A 56 3.37 3.77 24.44
CA ALA A 56 4.65 4.06 25.07
C ALA A 56 5.46 2.78 25.40
N GLU A 57 4.79 1.71 25.82
CA GLU A 57 5.41 0.43 26.16
C GLU A 57 5.98 -0.32 24.95
N HIS A 58 5.51 0.00 23.74
CA HIS A 58 5.92 -0.64 22.49
C HIS A 58 6.92 0.18 21.66
N GLN A 59 7.24 1.42 22.07
CA GLN A 59 8.08 2.32 21.28
C GLN A 59 9.54 1.87 21.17
N LYS A 60 10.08 1.31 22.25
CA LYS A 60 11.50 0.94 22.29
C LYS A 60 11.81 -0.17 21.30
N GLY A 61 12.78 0.08 20.43
CA GLY A 61 13.30 -0.87 19.43
C GLY A 61 12.70 -0.71 18.03
N ILE A 62 11.60 0.01 17.88
CA ILE A 62 10.99 0.26 16.56
C ILE A 62 12.00 0.91 15.59
N GLU A 63 12.86 1.77 16.10
CA GLU A 63 13.89 2.48 15.33
C GLU A 63 14.92 1.56 14.67
N GLU A 64 15.06 0.32 15.14
CA GLU A 64 15.95 -0.68 14.54
C GLU A 64 15.29 -1.42 13.37
N GLY A 65 13.95 -1.35 13.26
CA GLY A 65 13.13 -2.13 12.33
C GLY A 65 13.56 -2.03 10.87
N PRO A 66 13.70 -0.82 10.30
CA PRO A 66 14.09 -0.68 8.90
C PRO A 66 15.42 -1.33 8.55
N ASP A 67 16.39 -1.24 9.46
CA ASP A 67 17.72 -1.80 9.23
C ASP A 67 17.70 -3.33 9.29
N GLU A 68 16.92 -3.93 10.19
CA GLU A 68 16.76 -5.38 10.26
C GLU A 68 16.05 -5.94 9.01
N VAL A 69 15.03 -5.25 8.51
CA VAL A 69 14.37 -5.63 7.24
C VAL A 69 15.35 -5.56 6.07
N ARG A 70 16.16 -4.48 5.98
CA ARG A 70 17.19 -4.34 4.94
C ARG A 70 18.21 -5.46 4.97
N ARG A 71 18.67 -5.90 6.15
CA ARG A 71 19.60 -7.02 6.28
C ARG A 71 19.09 -8.26 5.56
N LYS A 72 17.80 -8.57 5.74
CA LYS A 72 17.18 -9.72 5.08
C LYS A 72 16.93 -9.45 3.59
N LEU A 73 16.41 -8.27 3.23
CA LEU A 73 16.12 -7.91 1.84
C LEU A 73 17.35 -7.94 0.94
N TYR A 74 18.47 -7.42 1.43
CA TYR A 74 19.71 -7.34 0.66
C TYR A 74 20.32 -8.71 0.35
N GLU A 75 20.09 -9.71 1.20
CA GLU A 75 20.54 -11.09 1.02
C GLU A 75 19.68 -11.88 0.02
N LEU A 76 18.43 -11.45 -0.24
CA LEU A 76 17.55 -12.11 -1.19
C LEU A 76 18.17 -12.09 -2.60
N LYS A 77 17.74 -13.03 -3.43
CA LYS A 77 18.24 -13.10 -4.80
C LYS A 77 17.61 -12.03 -5.66
N LYS A 78 18.41 -11.44 -6.53
CA LYS A 78 17.90 -10.60 -7.60
C LYS A 78 16.92 -11.40 -8.46
N GLY A 79 15.76 -10.83 -8.74
CA GLY A 79 14.79 -11.39 -9.67
C GLY A 79 15.24 -11.33 -11.13
N THR A 80 14.32 -11.55 -12.05
CA THR A 80 14.62 -11.68 -13.49
C THR A 80 14.78 -10.36 -14.22
N GLY A 81 14.33 -9.25 -13.64
CA GLY A 81 14.29 -7.93 -14.25
C GLY A 81 15.56 -7.08 -14.05
N THR A 82 15.68 -6.00 -14.82
CA THR A 82 16.62 -4.92 -14.53
C THR A 82 15.95 -3.95 -13.56
N VAL A 83 16.34 -4.02 -12.30
CA VAL A 83 15.78 -3.16 -11.26
C VAL A 83 16.50 -1.80 -11.21
N LYS A 84 15.74 -0.73 -11.04
CA LYS A 84 16.23 0.64 -10.88
C LYS A 84 15.73 1.20 -9.55
N ILE A 85 16.34 0.71 -8.48
CA ILE A 85 15.92 0.98 -7.10
C ILE A 85 16.97 1.84 -6.42
N LEU A 86 16.49 2.90 -5.75
CA LEU A 86 17.25 3.66 -4.76
C LEU A 86 16.94 3.14 -3.36
N ASP A 87 17.93 3.06 -2.48
CA ASP A 87 17.69 3.08 -1.05
C ASP A 87 18.26 4.38 -0.47
N LEU A 88 17.37 5.25 -0.04
CA LEU A 88 17.73 6.59 0.45
C LEU A 88 18.30 6.57 1.87
N GLY A 89 18.25 5.44 2.55
CA GLY A 89 18.67 5.29 3.93
C GLY A 89 17.54 5.56 4.92
N ASN A 90 17.89 6.04 6.10
CA ASN A 90 16.95 6.26 7.19
C ASN A 90 16.48 7.72 7.23
N PHE A 91 15.17 7.90 7.24
CA PHE A 91 14.54 9.21 7.29
C PHE A 91 14.81 9.90 8.63
N ARG A 92 15.16 11.17 8.60
CA ARG A 92 15.35 12.00 9.78
C ARG A 92 14.04 12.55 10.27
N ASN A 93 13.57 12.03 11.39
CA ASN A 93 12.34 12.49 12.04
C ASN A 93 12.42 13.99 12.38
N GLY A 94 11.25 14.64 12.39
CA GLY A 94 11.13 16.00 12.92
C GLY A 94 11.19 16.05 14.45
N PRO A 95 11.37 17.25 15.05
CA PRO A 95 11.31 17.43 16.50
C PRO A 95 10.01 16.90 17.10
N GLU A 96 8.88 17.27 16.51
CA GLU A 96 7.56 16.75 16.84
C GLU A 96 7.10 15.70 15.83
N LEU A 97 6.14 14.87 16.24
CA LEU A 97 5.58 13.84 15.35
C LEU A 97 4.91 14.44 14.10
N SER A 98 4.22 15.57 14.27
CA SER A 98 3.63 16.34 13.16
C SER A 98 4.68 16.85 12.17
N ASP A 99 5.86 17.26 12.67
CA ASP A 99 6.96 17.69 11.78
C ASP A 99 7.49 16.52 10.96
N THR A 100 7.49 15.31 11.54
CA THR A 100 7.86 14.09 10.80
C THR A 100 6.91 13.86 9.63
N TYR A 101 5.59 14.00 9.83
CA TYR A 101 4.62 13.86 8.75
C TYR A 101 4.81 14.88 7.64
N LEU A 102 5.00 16.15 7.98
CA LEU A 102 5.20 17.22 7.00
C LEU A 102 6.49 17.03 6.19
N ARG A 103 7.57 16.66 6.84
CA ARG A 103 8.83 16.34 6.16
C ARG A 103 8.70 15.13 5.24
N LEU A 104 7.97 14.10 5.70
CA LEU A 104 7.72 12.91 4.89
C LEU A 104 6.82 13.21 3.70
N LYS A 105 5.78 14.07 3.88
CA LYS A 105 4.98 14.65 2.79
C LYS A 105 5.87 15.23 1.70
N GLU A 106 6.79 16.13 2.06
CA GLU A 106 7.68 16.78 1.10
C GLU A 106 8.51 15.77 0.30
N VAL A 107 9.08 14.76 0.97
CA VAL A 107 9.89 13.73 0.32
C VAL A 107 9.05 12.85 -0.61
N CYS A 108 7.89 12.37 -0.15
CA CYS A 108 7.01 11.54 -0.97
C CYS A 108 6.49 12.31 -2.19
N ALA A 109 6.03 13.56 -2.02
CA ALA A 109 5.56 14.40 -3.12
C ALA A 109 6.68 14.64 -4.14
N PHE A 110 7.90 14.93 -3.68
CA PHE A 110 9.07 15.09 -4.54
C PHE A 110 9.36 13.83 -5.37
N LEU A 111 9.38 12.67 -4.76
CA LEU A 111 9.64 11.40 -5.47
C LEU A 111 8.54 11.10 -6.49
N MET A 112 7.27 11.22 -6.09
CA MET A 112 6.14 10.99 -6.98
C MET A 112 6.13 11.95 -8.17
N SER A 113 6.52 13.23 -7.98
CA SER A 113 6.65 14.20 -9.10
C SER A 113 7.73 13.82 -10.11
N HIS A 114 8.69 12.97 -9.71
CA HIS A 114 9.72 12.39 -10.58
C HIS A 114 9.38 10.98 -11.08
N ASN A 115 8.12 10.53 -10.90
CA ASN A 115 7.65 9.18 -11.22
C ASN A 115 8.44 8.08 -10.49
N ILE A 116 8.95 8.36 -9.30
CA ILE A 116 9.61 7.40 -8.42
C ILE A 116 8.64 7.02 -7.32
N LEU A 117 8.35 5.72 -7.17
CA LEU A 117 7.46 5.23 -6.13
C LEU A 117 8.19 5.19 -4.79
N PRO A 118 7.79 6.01 -3.76
CA PRO A 118 8.30 5.85 -2.42
C PRO A 118 7.78 4.55 -1.81
N LEU A 119 8.71 3.72 -1.32
CA LEU A 119 8.44 2.49 -0.57
C LEU A 119 8.96 2.66 0.85
N LEU A 120 8.04 2.90 1.78
CA LEU A 120 8.33 3.15 3.18
C LEU A 120 8.46 1.83 3.94
N ILE A 121 9.44 1.73 4.82
CA ILE A 121 9.69 0.54 5.64
C ILE A 121 9.83 0.95 7.10
N GLY A 122 8.97 0.43 7.96
CA GLY A 122 9.07 0.57 9.41
C GLY A 122 8.43 1.85 9.95
N GLY A 123 8.69 2.07 11.24
CA GLY A 123 7.97 3.03 12.05
C GLY A 123 6.65 2.47 12.58
N SER A 124 5.98 3.23 13.45
CA SER A 124 4.59 3.00 13.81
C SER A 124 3.66 3.35 12.66
N HIS A 125 2.49 2.73 12.59
CA HIS A 125 1.60 2.78 11.40
C HIS A 125 1.19 4.20 10.99
N ASN A 126 0.97 5.09 11.94
CA ASN A 126 0.58 6.49 11.72
C ASN A 126 1.51 7.33 10.84
N VAL A 127 2.72 6.85 10.52
CA VAL A 127 3.63 7.59 9.62
C VAL A 127 3.11 7.60 8.18
N ASP A 128 2.15 6.76 7.84
CA ASP A 128 1.40 6.78 6.58
C ASP A 128 0.63 8.09 6.37
N LEU A 129 0.34 8.86 7.44
CA LEU A 129 -0.17 10.24 7.33
C LEU A 129 0.73 11.12 6.46
N GLY A 130 2.05 11.03 6.64
CA GLY A 130 2.99 11.77 5.79
C GLY A 130 2.96 11.33 4.34
N GLN A 131 2.75 10.02 4.09
CA GLN A 131 2.55 9.45 2.76
C GLN A 131 1.24 9.96 2.13
N PHE A 132 0.14 9.96 2.90
CA PHE A 132 -1.16 10.45 2.46
C PHE A 132 -1.13 11.96 2.14
N TYR A 133 -0.54 12.78 3.00
CA TYR A 133 -0.46 14.23 2.78
C TYR A 133 0.29 14.62 1.50
N ALA A 134 1.19 13.76 1.00
CA ALA A 134 1.90 14.01 -0.25
C ALA A 134 0.98 14.10 -1.48
N TYR A 135 -0.23 13.56 -1.40
CA TYR A 135 -1.22 13.63 -2.49
C TYR A 135 -1.92 14.97 -2.61
N GLU A 136 -1.85 15.82 -1.58
CA GLU A 136 -2.34 17.20 -1.68
C GLU A 136 -1.61 17.97 -2.81
N ASP A 137 -0.29 17.78 -2.91
CA ASP A 137 0.53 18.46 -3.90
C ASP A 137 0.30 17.93 -5.33
N GLN A 138 -0.40 16.80 -5.44
CA GLN A 138 -0.81 16.20 -6.72
C GLN A 138 -2.18 16.70 -7.21
N GLU A 139 -2.96 17.35 -6.35
CA GLU A 139 -4.36 17.76 -6.62
C GLU A 139 -5.20 16.64 -7.24
N LYS A 140 -4.99 15.41 -6.77
CA LYS A 140 -5.57 14.19 -7.35
C LYS A 140 -6.37 13.43 -6.30
N LEU A 141 -7.62 13.10 -6.63
CA LEU A 141 -8.42 12.17 -5.84
C LEU A 141 -7.80 10.77 -5.87
N ILE A 142 -7.62 10.17 -4.70
CA ILE A 142 -6.96 8.88 -4.54
C ILE A 142 -7.84 7.81 -3.90
N THR A 143 -7.51 6.56 -4.17
CA THR A 143 -7.95 5.41 -3.39
C THR A 143 -6.81 4.99 -2.45
N LEU A 144 -7.08 4.95 -1.15
CA LEU A 144 -6.20 4.38 -0.14
C LEU A 144 -6.60 2.93 0.13
N LEU A 145 -5.66 2.02 0.02
CA LEU A 145 -5.78 0.65 0.51
C LEU A 145 -5.01 0.49 1.80
N ASN A 146 -5.71 0.21 2.88
CA ASN A 146 -5.13 -0.15 4.17
C ASN A 146 -5.29 -1.66 4.42
N ILE A 147 -4.21 -2.33 4.84
CA ILE A 147 -4.22 -3.75 5.22
C ILE A 147 -3.78 -3.82 6.68
N ASP A 148 -4.72 -4.08 7.56
CA ASP A 148 -4.50 -4.10 9.00
C ASP A 148 -5.49 -5.02 9.72
N SER A 149 -5.19 -5.41 10.94
CA SER A 149 -6.08 -6.13 11.84
C SER A 149 -7.10 -5.22 12.55
N HIS A 150 -6.80 -3.92 12.68
CA HIS A 150 -7.63 -2.88 13.30
C HIS A 150 -8.05 -1.84 12.27
N LEU A 151 -9.11 -1.07 12.55
CA LEU A 151 -9.56 0.02 11.66
C LEU A 151 -8.87 1.35 11.94
N ASP A 152 -8.24 1.51 13.11
CA ASP A 152 -7.50 2.69 13.56
C ASP A 152 -8.31 4.00 13.49
N LEU A 153 -9.55 3.90 13.93
CA LEU A 153 -10.54 4.99 13.95
C LEU A 153 -10.71 5.63 15.34
N ASP A 154 -9.85 5.32 16.31
CA ASP A 154 -9.88 5.89 17.66
C ASP A 154 -9.91 7.44 17.61
N ASP A 155 -10.50 8.06 18.64
CA ASP A 155 -10.41 9.52 18.79
C ASP A 155 -8.95 9.93 18.99
N PRO A 156 -8.38 10.84 18.16
CA PRO A 156 -7.00 11.33 18.33
C PRO A 156 -6.67 11.87 19.73
N LYS A 157 -7.69 12.21 20.51
CA LYS A 157 -7.53 12.64 21.91
C LYS A 157 -7.06 11.53 22.84
N THR A 158 -7.13 10.27 22.43
CA THR A 158 -6.58 9.13 23.20
C THR A 158 -5.07 9.16 23.31
N GLY A 159 -4.38 9.91 22.42
CA GLY A 159 -2.94 10.10 22.41
C GLY A 159 -2.15 8.98 21.72
N ILE A 160 -2.80 7.94 21.17
CA ILE A 160 -2.16 6.85 20.43
C ILE A 160 -2.36 7.10 18.93
N ALA A 161 -1.31 7.66 18.29
CA ALA A 161 -1.43 8.09 16.91
C ALA A 161 -1.63 6.92 15.94
N SER A 162 -1.02 5.76 16.18
CA SER A 162 -1.16 4.57 15.34
C SER A 162 -2.56 3.96 15.36
N ARG A 163 -3.37 4.26 16.37
CA ARG A 163 -4.77 3.81 16.46
C ARG A 163 -5.77 4.84 15.94
N SER A 164 -5.32 6.04 15.57
CA SER A 164 -6.20 7.16 15.19
C SER A 164 -5.84 7.81 13.85
N HIS A 165 -4.87 7.25 13.12
CA HIS A 165 -4.39 7.88 11.89
C HIS A 165 -5.44 7.84 10.76
N ILE A 166 -6.23 6.78 10.64
CA ILE A 166 -7.31 6.69 9.65
C ILE A 166 -8.42 7.71 9.96
N HIS A 167 -8.77 7.91 11.23
CA HIS A 167 -9.68 8.97 11.64
C HIS A 167 -9.15 10.36 11.20
N GLN A 168 -7.83 10.61 11.33
CA GLN A 168 -7.22 11.85 10.88
C GLN A 168 -7.27 11.99 9.36
N ILE A 169 -7.05 10.92 8.59
CA ILE A 169 -7.18 10.91 7.13
C ILE A 169 -8.61 11.27 6.72
N PHE A 170 -9.64 10.68 7.35
CA PHE A 170 -11.03 10.96 7.00
C PHE A 170 -11.44 12.41 7.30
N LYS A 171 -10.88 13.02 8.34
CA LYS A 171 -11.15 14.43 8.73
C LYS A 171 -10.20 15.44 8.11
N HIS A 172 -9.23 15.00 7.33
CA HIS A 172 -8.27 15.92 6.72
C HIS A 172 -8.96 16.92 5.76
N ASN A 173 -8.49 18.17 5.73
CA ASN A 173 -9.07 19.20 4.89
C ASN A 173 -7.97 20.09 4.25
N PRO A 174 -7.90 20.21 2.91
CA PRO A 174 -8.78 19.58 1.93
C PRO A 174 -8.59 18.07 1.84
N ASN A 175 -9.67 17.31 1.65
CA ASN A 175 -9.59 15.86 1.58
C ASN A 175 -9.60 15.38 0.12
N TYR A 176 -8.51 14.74 -0.29
CA TYR A 176 -8.36 14.11 -1.60
C TYR A 176 -8.67 12.60 -1.60
N LEU A 177 -9.20 12.07 -0.49
CA LEU A 177 -9.63 10.68 -0.41
C LEU A 177 -10.94 10.49 -1.19
N PHE A 178 -10.87 9.78 -2.31
CA PHE A 178 -12.04 9.39 -3.07
C PHE A 178 -12.63 8.07 -2.58
N ASN A 179 -11.76 7.10 -2.32
CA ASN A 179 -12.17 5.78 -1.86
C ASN A 179 -11.18 5.23 -0.84
N TYR A 180 -11.69 4.43 0.07
CA TYR A 180 -10.92 3.73 1.08
C TYR A 180 -11.32 2.26 1.10
N TYR A 181 -10.32 1.40 0.99
CA TYR A 181 -10.45 -0.03 1.22
C TYR A 181 -9.66 -0.42 2.46
N HIS A 182 -10.29 -1.18 3.31
CA HIS A 182 -9.64 -1.82 4.43
C HIS A 182 -9.70 -3.34 4.28
N LEU A 183 -8.56 -4.02 4.30
CA LEU A 183 -8.49 -5.49 4.23
C LEU A 183 -7.96 -6.08 5.53
N ALA A 184 -8.49 -7.24 5.87
CA ALA A 184 -8.02 -8.14 6.91
C ALA A 184 -8.33 -7.72 8.36
N HIS A 185 -9.23 -6.74 8.60
CA HIS A 185 -9.66 -6.47 9.97
C HIS A 185 -10.28 -7.71 10.63
N GLN A 186 -10.15 -7.75 11.94
CA GLN A 186 -10.67 -8.85 12.73
C GLN A 186 -11.83 -8.34 13.58
N SER A 187 -13.04 -8.85 13.34
CA SER A 187 -14.28 -8.31 13.92
C SER A 187 -14.33 -8.27 15.46
N TYR A 188 -13.47 -9.03 16.13
CA TYR A 188 -13.34 -8.99 17.59
C TYR A 188 -12.28 -7.97 18.09
N LEU A 189 -11.63 -7.24 17.19
CA LEU A 189 -10.65 -6.19 17.48
C LEU A 189 -11.18 -4.78 17.14
N ILE A 190 -12.40 -4.67 16.63
CA ILE A 190 -13.00 -3.40 16.21
C ILE A 190 -14.22 -3.08 17.06
N GLU A 191 -14.50 -1.81 17.29
CA GLU A 191 -15.70 -1.35 17.97
C GLU A 191 -16.94 -1.47 17.07
N LEU A 192 -18.12 -1.69 17.69
CA LEU A 192 -19.36 -1.93 16.94
C LEU A 192 -19.72 -0.81 15.96
N GLY A 193 -19.46 0.45 16.31
CA GLY A 193 -19.78 1.61 15.47
C GLY A 193 -18.79 1.87 14.33
N GLU A 194 -17.61 1.23 14.34
CA GLU A 194 -16.58 1.50 13.32
C GLU A 194 -16.94 0.89 11.96
N ALA A 195 -17.48 -0.33 11.95
CA ALA A 195 -17.93 -0.97 10.71
C ALA A 195 -19.12 -0.22 10.10
N GLU A 196 -20.06 0.22 10.94
CA GLU A 196 -21.21 1.04 10.52
C GLU A 196 -20.76 2.38 9.93
N LEU A 197 -19.79 3.04 10.56
CA LEU A 197 -19.19 4.28 10.03
C LEU A 197 -18.57 4.08 8.64
N MET A 198 -17.89 2.95 8.41
CA MET A 198 -17.31 2.63 7.10
C MET A 198 -18.39 2.54 6.02
N GLU A 199 -19.51 1.87 6.32
CA GLU A 199 -20.65 1.74 5.41
C GLU A 199 -21.32 3.10 5.15
N GLU A 200 -21.56 3.92 6.18
CA GLU A 200 -22.12 5.27 6.06
C GLU A 200 -21.27 6.19 5.17
N LEU A 201 -19.94 6.06 5.25
CA LEU A 201 -19.00 6.81 4.40
C LEU A 201 -18.88 6.21 2.98
N GLY A 202 -19.54 5.09 2.71
CA GLY A 202 -19.44 4.37 1.43
C GLY A 202 -18.06 3.75 1.21
N PHE A 203 -17.31 3.43 2.27
CA PHE A 203 -16.02 2.77 2.23
C PHE A 203 -16.15 1.26 2.47
N GLU A 204 -15.17 0.49 2.05
CA GLU A 204 -15.26 -0.97 2.12
C GLU A 204 -14.26 -1.53 3.14
N ALA A 205 -14.79 -2.11 4.22
CA ALA A 205 -14.01 -2.86 5.20
C ALA A 205 -14.23 -4.37 5.01
N ILE A 206 -13.22 -5.07 4.48
CA ILE A 206 -13.28 -6.50 4.16
C ILE A 206 -12.58 -7.28 5.28
N ARG A 207 -13.36 -8.04 6.05
CA ARG A 207 -12.85 -8.81 7.18
C ARG A 207 -11.89 -9.92 6.75
N LEU A 208 -10.99 -10.30 7.64
CA LEU A 208 -9.98 -11.34 7.42
C LEU A 208 -10.55 -12.64 6.82
N GLY A 209 -11.69 -13.14 7.31
CA GLY A 209 -12.30 -14.38 6.83
C GLY A 209 -12.63 -14.33 5.34
N VAL A 210 -13.19 -13.22 4.86
CA VAL A 210 -13.52 -13.02 3.43
C VAL A 210 -12.26 -12.94 2.58
N VAL A 211 -11.23 -12.21 3.05
CA VAL A 211 -9.93 -12.12 2.36
C VAL A 211 -9.32 -13.50 2.17
N LYS A 212 -9.35 -14.34 3.22
CA LYS A 212 -8.77 -15.69 3.19
C LYS A 212 -9.58 -16.67 2.36
N GLU A 213 -10.90 -16.54 2.34
CA GLU A 213 -11.78 -17.40 1.54
C GLU A 213 -11.46 -17.29 0.04
N ASN A 214 -11.22 -16.07 -0.44
CA ASN A 214 -10.87 -15.84 -1.83
C ASN A 214 -9.91 -14.68 -2.03
N ILE A 215 -8.63 -14.90 -1.72
CA ILE A 215 -7.59 -13.88 -1.87
C ILE A 215 -7.41 -13.38 -3.31
N LYS A 216 -7.81 -14.17 -4.32
CA LYS A 216 -7.72 -13.76 -5.72
C LYS A 216 -8.72 -12.64 -6.05
N GLU A 217 -9.87 -12.62 -5.38
CA GLU A 217 -10.86 -11.55 -5.51
C GLU A 217 -10.41 -10.23 -4.86
N MET A 218 -9.31 -10.24 -4.10
CA MET A 218 -8.69 -9.02 -3.60
C MET A 218 -7.82 -8.32 -4.66
N GLU A 219 -7.46 -8.99 -5.75
CA GLU A 219 -6.63 -8.38 -6.81
C GLU A 219 -7.26 -7.13 -7.42
N PRO A 220 -8.55 -7.08 -7.81
CA PRO A 220 -9.18 -5.86 -8.28
C PRO A 220 -9.21 -4.73 -7.24
N VAL A 221 -9.42 -5.05 -5.97
CA VAL A 221 -9.38 -4.06 -4.86
C VAL A 221 -7.99 -3.45 -4.75
N VAL A 222 -6.95 -4.29 -4.72
CA VAL A 222 -5.54 -3.84 -4.67
C VAL A 222 -5.18 -3.03 -5.91
N ARG A 223 -5.71 -3.39 -7.08
CA ARG A 223 -5.44 -2.71 -8.36
C ARG A 223 -6.14 -1.35 -8.48
N ASP A 224 -7.17 -1.08 -7.69
CA ASP A 224 -7.80 0.25 -7.64
C ASP A 224 -7.04 1.25 -6.75
N ALA A 225 -6.08 0.81 -5.96
CA ALA A 225 -5.35 1.67 -5.03
C ALA A 225 -4.35 2.60 -5.71
N ASP A 226 -4.27 3.85 -5.25
CA ASP A 226 -3.18 4.81 -5.54
C ASP A 226 -2.10 4.76 -4.46
N MET A 227 -2.49 4.47 -3.20
CA MET A 227 -1.63 4.35 -2.04
C MET A 227 -1.88 3.02 -1.32
N LEU A 228 -0.81 2.32 -0.95
CA LEU A 228 -0.85 1.15 -0.06
C LEU A 228 -0.28 1.51 1.30
N SER A 229 -1.03 1.19 2.36
CA SER A 229 -0.58 1.17 3.76
C SER A 229 -0.78 -0.24 4.31
N PHE A 230 0.29 -0.90 4.75
CA PHE A 230 0.24 -2.28 5.26
C PHE A 230 0.85 -2.35 6.65
N ASP A 231 0.04 -2.63 7.67
CA ASP A 231 0.55 -2.97 9.00
C ASP A 231 0.71 -4.49 9.14
N ILE A 232 1.88 -4.92 9.63
CA ILE A 232 2.16 -6.36 9.80
C ILE A 232 1.37 -7.00 10.95
N SER A 233 0.60 -6.25 11.73
CA SER A 233 -0.39 -6.77 12.67
C SER A 233 -1.46 -7.62 11.97
N ALA A 234 -1.71 -7.36 10.68
CA ALA A 234 -2.60 -8.16 9.84
C ALA A 234 -2.08 -9.59 9.60
N VAL A 235 -0.79 -9.84 9.82
CA VAL A 235 -0.15 -11.14 9.62
C VAL A 235 -0.12 -11.93 10.94
N GLN A 236 -0.34 -13.23 10.88
CA GLN A 236 -0.31 -14.10 12.06
C GLN A 236 1.01 -13.98 12.82
N ALA A 237 0.94 -13.94 14.16
CA ALA A 237 2.08 -13.94 15.08
C ALA A 237 3.09 -15.07 14.81
N HIS A 238 2.63 -16.19 14.25
CA HIS A 238 3.51 -17.29 13.88
C HIS A 238 4.52 -16.91 12.79
N TYR A 239 4.11 -16.06 11.84
CA TYR A 239 4.96 -15.52 10.78
C TYR A 239 5.62 -14.20 11.19
N CYS A 240 4.91 -13.35 11.90
CA CYS A 240 5.37 -12.01 12.31
C CYS A 240 5.30 -11.83 13.84
N PRO A 241 6.11 -12.58 14.62
CA PRO A 241 6.15 -12.39 16.08
C PRO A 241 6.62 -11.00 16.50
N GLY A 242 7.38 -10.31 15.65
CA GLY A 242 7.89 -8.96 15.88
C GLY A 242 6.93 -7.84 15.51
N ALA A 243 5.65 -8.11 15.21
CA ALA A 243 4.67 -7.06 15.05
C ALA A 243 4.51 -6.27 16.36
N ILE A 244 4.32 -4.94 16.28
CA ILE A 244 4.06 -4.10 17.46
C ILE A 244 2.80 -4.61 18.16
N THR A 245 1.72 -4.82 17.41
CA THR A 245 0.52 -5.51 17.85
C THR A 245 0.49 -6.88 17.21
N SER A 246 0.82 -7.92 17.97
CA SER A 246 0.96 -9.27 17.45
C SER A 246 -0.35 -10.05 17.64
N ASN A 247 -0.93 -10.58 16.57
CA ASN A 247 -2.20 -11.30 16.56
C ASN A 247 -2.02 -12.78 16.23
N VAL A 248 -2.71 -13.64 16.98
CA VAL A 248 -2.66 -15.10 16.75
C VAL A 248 -3.25 -15.45 15.38
N PHE A 249 -4.36 -14.82 15.02
CA PHE A 249 -4.99 -14.99 13.72
C PHE A 249 -4.62 -13.82 12.81
N GLY A 250 -4.62 -14.06 11.50
CA GLY A 250 -4.23 -13.09 10.49
C GLY A 250 -4.00 -13.76 9.15
N LEU A 251 -3.43 -13.00 8.24
CA LEU A 251 -2.91 -13.51 6.97
C LEU A 251 -1.72 -14.43 7.23
N THR A 252 -1.53 -15.42 6.40
CA THR A 252 -0.26 -16.15 6.34
C THR A 252 0.82 -15.27 5.68
N GLY A 253 2.09 -15.63 5.86
CA GLY A 253 3.18 -14.93 5.17
C GLY A 253 3.04 -14.98 3.64
N GLU A 254 2.54 -16.10 3.08
CA GLU A 254 2.30 -16.28 1.66
C GLU A 254 1.16 -15.38 1.15
N GLU A 255 0.05 -15.26 1.90
CA GLU A 255 -1.05 -14.37 1.57
C GLU A 255 -0.61 -12.91 1.58
N ALA A 256 0.20 -12.50 2.57
CA ALA A 256 0.79 -11.16 2.64
C ALA A 256 1.71 -10.88 1.44
N CYS A 257 2.56 -11.84 1.07
CA CYS A 257 3.39 -11.75 -0.14
C CYS A 257 2.55 -11.64 -1.42
N GLN A 258 1.44 -12.37 -1.51
CA GLN A 258 0.53 -12.32 -2.66
C GLN A 258 -0.15 -10.96 -2.80
N LEU A 259 -0.60 -10.35 -1.70
CA LEU A 259 -1.15 -8.99 -1.72
C LEU A 259 -0.10 -7.96 -2.12
N CYS A 260 1.13 -8.10 -1.64
CA CYS A 260 2.26 -7.25 -2.06
C CYS A 260 2.59 -7.43 -3.56
N TRP A 261 2.52 -8.65 -4.08
CA TRP A 261 2.66 -8.91 -5.52
C TRP A 261 1.57 -8.20 -6.32
N TYR A 262 0.30 -8.29 -5.92
CA TYR A 262 -0.81 -7.59 -6.56
C TYR A 262 -0.61 -6.07 -6.53
N ALA A 263 -0.16 -5.53 -5.41
CA ALA A 263 0.16 -4.11 -5.28
C ALA A 263 1.30 -3.69 -6.23
N GLY A 264 2.34 -4.50 -6.32
CA GLY A 264 3.43 -4.30 -7.28
C GLY A 264 2.93 -4.25 -8.72
N LEU A 265 2.06 -5.20 -9.12
CA LEU A 265 1.45 -5.26 -10.47
C LEU A 265 0.51 -4.09 -10.80
N ASN A 266 0.13 -3.29 -9.82
CA ASN A 266 -0.81 -2.20 -10.00
C ASN A 266 -0.11 -0.99 -10.67
N ASP A 267 -0.42 -0.73 -11.94
CA ASP A 267 0.11 0.40 -12.71
C ASP A 267 -0.30 1.77 -12.14
N LYS A 268 -1.37 1.83 -11.34
CA LYS A 268 -1.90 3.05 -10.76
C LYS A 268 -1.21 3.41 -9.44
N LEU A 269 -0.69 2.41 -8.71
CA LEU A 269 -0.07 2.60 -7.40
C LEU A 269 1.15 3.51 -7.49
N SER A 270 1.16 4.57 -6.71
CA SER A 270 2.18 5.61 -6.71
C SER A 270 2.97 5.73 -5.41
N SER A 271 2.49 5.12 -4.32
CA SER A 271 3.26 4.98 -3.08
C SER A 271 2.85 3.73 -2.29
N ALA A 272 3.76 3.18 -1.50
CA ALA A 272 3.52 2.02 -0.65
C ALA A 272 4.29 2.14 0.68
N GLY A 273 3.73 1.59 1.76
CA GLY A 273 4.39 1.51 3.05
C GLY A 273 4.09 0.18 3.76
N ILE A 274 5.06 -0.37 4.49
CA ILE A 274 4.93 -1.55 5.35
C ILE A 274 5.43 -1.20 6.73
N PHE A 275 4.55 -1.26 7.72
CA PHE A 275 4.71 -0.68 9.06
C PHE A 275 4.53 -1.70 10.17
N GLY A 276 4.72 -1.24 11.42
CA GLY A 276 4.32 -1.99 12.60
C GLY A 276 5.34 -3.02 13.09
N TYR A 277 6.63 -2.93 12.72
CA TYR A 277 7.68 -3.87 13.11
C TYR A 277 8.53 -3.36 14.28
N ASN A 278 8.64 -4.20 15.33
CA ASN A 278 9.57 -4.00 16.44
C ASN A 278 10.53 -5.20 16.56
N PRO A 279 11.81 -5.04 16.23
CA PRO A 279 12.82 -6.10 16.34
C PRO A 279 13.03 -6.70 17.72
N GLN A 280 12.67 -5.99 18.79
CA GLN A 280 12.80 -6.52 20.15
C GLN A 280 11.78 -7.61 20.47
N ASN A 281 10.63 -7.58 19.80
CA ASN A 281 9.60 -8.61 19.93
C ASN A 281 9.84 -9.81 19.00
N ASP A 282 10.78 -9.69 18.05
CA ASP A 282 11.00 -10.71 17.02
C ASP A 282 11.81 -11.90 17.56
N SER A 283 11.68 -13.04 16.86
CA SER A 283 12.49 -14.22 17.10
C SER A 283 14.00 -13.93 16.91
N PRO A 284 14.89 -14.71 17.54
CA PRO A 284 16.34 -14.49 17.44
C PRO A 284 16.87 -14.53 15.99
N ASP A 285 16.25 -15.28 15.10
CA ASP A 285 16.55 -15.40 13.68
C ASP A 285 15.92 -14.30 12.82
N LYS A 286 15.19 -13.35 13.45
CA LYS A 286 14.53 -12.22 12.81
C LYS A 286 13.53 -12.67 11.73
N LYS A 287 12.61 -13.54 12.12
CA LYS A 287 11.59 -14.11 11.24
C LYS A 287 10.70 -13.03 10.62
N THR A 288 10.23 -12.07 11.41
CA THR A 288 9.38 -10.97 10.94
C THR A 288 10.12 -10.12 9.90
N ALA A 289 11.37 -9.76 10.18
CA ALA A 289 12.19 -9.02 9.22
C ALA A 289 12.33 -9.80 7.88
N PHE A 290 12.45 -11.13 7.95
CA PHE A 290 12.54 -11.98 6.75
C PHE A 290 11.20 -11.99 5.98
N VAL A 291 10.06 -12.08 6.66
CA VAL A 291 8.73 -12.02 6.03
C VAL A 291 8.54 -10.67 5.35
N MET A 292 8.80 -9.55 6.04
CA MET A 292 8.72 -8.21 5.46
C MET A 292 9.65 -8.04 4.25
N ALA A 293 10.88 -8.52 4.34
CA ALA A 293 11.82 -8.51 3.22
C ALA A 293 11.29 -9.29 2.01
N THR A 294 10.62 -10.42 2.26
CA THR A 294 10.01 -11.24 1.21
C THR A 294 8.78 -10.54 0.60
N MET A 295 7.94 -9.90 1.42
CA MET A 295 6.83 -9.06 0.96
C MET A 295 7.32 -7.95 0.03
N ILE A 296 8.38 -7.24 0.42
CA ILE A 296 9.01 -6.18 -0.38
C ILE A 296 9.57 -6.76 -1.68
N TRP A 297 10.22 -7.91 -1.62
CA TRP A 297 10.75 -8.60 -2.81
C TRP A 297 9.63 -8.94 -3.80
N TYR A 298 8.50 -9.50 -3.33
CA TYR A 298 7.34 -9.77 -4.19
C TYR A 298 6.71 -8.49 -4.74
N PHE A 299 6.66 -7.42 -3.97
CA PHE A 299 6.24 -6.10 -4.45
C PHE A 299 7.12 -5.60 -5.60
N ILE A 300 8.45 -5.69 -5.45
CA ILE A 300 9.42 -5.30 -6.48
C ILE A 300 9.25 -6.14 -7.75
N GLU A 301 9.16 -7.46 -7.63
CA GLU A 301 8.95 -8.34 -8.79
C GLU A 301 7.60 -8.06 -9.48
N GLY A 302 6.55 -7.78 -8.70
CA GLY A 302 5.26 -7.34 -9.23
C GLY A 302 5.39 -6.03 -10.01
N TYR A 303 6.09 -5.04 -9.46
CA TYR A 303 6.32 -3.75 -10.12
C TYR A 303 6.98 -3.90 -11.50
N TYR A 304 8.03 -4.70 -11.60
CA TYR A 304 8.72 -4.95 -12.87
C TYR A 304 7.96 -5.92 -13.81
N SER A 305 6.85 -6.46 -13.34
CA SER A 305 5.94 -7.29 -14.15
C SER A 305 4.72 -6.53 -14.67
N ARG A 306 4.61 -5.22 -14.41
CA ARG A 306 3.54 -4.33 -14.93
C ARG A 306 3.44 -4.41 -16.45
N LYS A 307 2.22 -4.33 -16.99
CA LYS A 307 1.96 -4.40 -18.43
C LYS A 307 1.51 -3.08 -19.05
N GLY A 308 1.32 -2.04 -18.23
CA GLY A 308 0.93 -0.72 -18.71
C GLY A 308 -0.52 -0.64 -19.19
N ASP A 309 -1.44 -1.31 -18.50
CA ASP A 309 -2.88 -1.37 -18.83
C ASP A 309 -3.59 -0.02 -18.55
N LYS A 310 -3.26 1.02 -19.31
CA LYS A 310 -3.81 2.38 -19.10
C LYS A 310 -4.63 2.92 -20.26
N ASN A 311 -4.46 2.38 -21.47
CA ASN A 311 -5.10 2.90 -22.68
C ASN A 311 -6.24 2.00 -23.15
N PHE A 312 -7.41 2.15 -22.55
CA PHE A 312 -8.62 1.37 -22.90
C PHE A 312 -9.16 1.64 -24.32
N LYS A 313 -8.65 2.62 -25.05
CA LYS A 313 -9.00 2.89 -26.45
C LYS A 313 -8.10 2.15 -27.43
N SER A 314 -7.06 1.45 -26.95
CA SER A 314 -6.17 0.67 -27.80
C SER A 314 -6.82 -0.65 -28.24
N ASN A 315 -6.23 -1.29 -29.26
CA ASN A 315 -6.63 -2.64 -29.70
C ASN A 315 -6.17 -3.74 -28.73
N ASP A 316 -5.59 -3.38 -27.58
CA ASP A 316 -5.08 -4.33 -26.59
C ASP A 316 -6.17 -4.89 -25.67
N TYR A 317 -7.41 -4.48 -25.88
CA TYR A 317 -8.55 -4.96 -25.09
C TYR A 317 -9.56 -5.73 -25.95
N LEU A 318 -10.16 -6.75 -25.32
CA LEU A 318 -11.41 -7.36 -25.76
C LEU A 318 -12.54 -6.66 -25.01
N VAL A 319 -13.55 -6.20 -25.73
CA VAL A 319 -14.71 -5.52 -25.14
C VAL A 319 -15.90 -6.45 -25.20
N TYR A 320 -16.55 -6.64 -24.07
CA TYR A 320 -17.77 -7.41 -23.91
C TYR A 320 -18.88 -6.48 -23.42
N GLU A 321 -20.05 -6.49 -24.03
CA GLU A 321 -21.22 -5.77 -23.58
C GLU A 321 -22.28 -6.77 -23.15
N VAL A 322 -22.65 -6.70 -21.87
CA VAL A 322 -23.65 -7.56 -21.26
C VAL A 322 -24.94 -6.75 -21.07
N SER A 323 -26.03 -7.20 -21.70
CA SER A 323 -27.36 -6.57 -21.55
C SER A 323 -28.02 -7.07 -20.27
N LEU A 324 -28.56 -6.14 -19.49
CA LEU A 324 -29.31 -6.39 -18.27
C LEU A 324 -30.78 -6.06 -18.49
N GLY A 325 -31.67 -6.70 -17.74
CA GLY A 325 -33.12 -6.49 -17.88
C GLY A 325 -33.64 -5.18 -17.27
N ASN A 326 -32.83 -4.50 -16.45
CA ASN A 326 -33.15 -3.30 -15.71
C ASN A 326 -32.05 -2.23 -15.86
N GLU A 327 -32.16 -1.12 -15.15
CA GLU A 327 -31.10 -0.12 -15.05
C GLU A 327 -29.91 -0.65 -14.18
N PRO A 328 -28.67 -0.57 -14.67
CA PRO A 328 -28.28 -0.13 -16.03
C PRO A 328 -28.71 -1.14 -17.10
N SER A 329 -29.09 -0.66 -18.30
CA SER A 329 -29.51 -1.54 -19.39
C SER A 329 -28.41 -2.44 -19.95
N SER A 330 -27.16 -2.03 -19.83
CA SER A 330 -25.97 -2.85 -20.16
C SER A 330 -24.76 -2.40 -19.36
N ILE A 331 -23.79 -3.31 -19.20
CA ILE A 331 -22.46 -3.03 -18.64
C ILE A 331 -21.41 -3.46 -19.66
N LYS A 332 -20.40 -2.59 -19.88
CA LYS A 332 -19.24 -2.91 -20.72
C LYS A 332 -18.08 -3.38 -19.88
N PHE A 333 -17.54 -4.51 -20.27
CA PHE A 333 -16.35 -5.11 -19.67
C PHE A 333 -15.19 -5.08 -20.65
N TYR A 334 -13.99 -4.86 -20.14
CA TYR A 334 -12.75 -4.78 -20.92
C TYR A 334 -11.76 -5.80 -20.35
N LYS A 335 -11.34 -6.75 -21.18
CA LYS A 335 -10.28 -7.70 -20.83
C LYS A 335 -9.00 -7.34 -21.57
N SER A 336 -7.92 -7.08 -20.83
CA SER A 336 -6.60 -6.84 -21.43
C SER A 336 -6.10 -8.12 -22.12
N LYS A 337 -5.56 -8.00 -23.32
CA LYS A 337 -4.85 -9.07 -24.02
C LYS A 337 -3.42 -9.26 -23.50
N LEU A 338 -2.87 -8.26 -22.77
CA LEU A 338 -1.51 -8.27 -22.26
C LEU A 338 -1.40 -8.89 -20.87
N SER A 339 -2.34 -8.56 -19.98
CA SER A 339 -2.34 -8.98 -18.58
C SER A 339 -3.46 -9.97 -18.25
N GLU A 340 -4.45 -10.14 -19.13
CA GLU A 340 -5.70 -10.90 -18.94
C GLU A 340 -6.61 -10.33 -17.83
N LYS A 341 -6.28 -9.16 -17.27
CA LYS A 341 -7.06 -8.47 -16.23
C LYS A 341 -8.32 -7.86 -16.81
N TRP A 342 -9.32 -7.67 -15.94
CA TRP A 342 -10.64 -7.18 -16.29
C TRP A 342 -10.93 -5.83 -15.70
N TRP A 343 -11.69 -5.01 -16.43
CA TRP A 343 -12.27 -3.74 -15.97
C TRP A 343 -13.72 -3.67 -16.43
N MET A 344 -14.53 -2.90 -15.74
CA MET A 344 -15.89 -2.56 -16.16
C MET A 344 -16.04 -1.04 -16.24
N GLU A 345 -16.91 -0.59 -17.15
CA GLU A 345 -17.23 0.81 -17.32
C GLU A 345 -18.38 1.19 -16.38
N VAL A 346 -18.18 2.26 -15.61
CA VAL A 346 -19.23 2.86 -14.75
C VAL A 346 -19.54 4.25 -15.27
N PRO A 347 -20.81 4.56 -15.61
CA PRO A 347 -21.21 5.89 -16.09
C PRO A 347 -20.87 6.94 -15.07
N HIS A 348 -20.36 8.08 -15.56
CA HIS A 348 -20.09 9.26 -14.74
C HIS A 348 -21.01 10.39 -15.21
N PRO A 349 -21.72 11.11 -14.32
CA PRO A 349 -22.49 12.27 -14.69
C PRO A 349 -21.60 13.32 -15.38
N GLU A 350 -22.03 13.81 -16.56
CA GLU A 350 -21.20 14.63 -17.45
C GLU A 350 -20.81 16.01 -16.87
N ASP A 351 -21.49 16.49 -15.83
CA ASP A 351 -21.43 17.88 -15.36
C ASP A 351 -20.49 18.15 -14.16
N LYS A 352 -19.74 17.15 -13.67
CA LYS A 352 -18.82 17.38 -12.53
C LYS A 352 -17.36 17.39 -12.99
N THR A 353 -16.92 18.54 -13.48
CA THR A 353 -15.56 18.76 -14.05
C THR A 353 -14.44 18.92 -13.02
N VAL A 354 -14.68 18.77 -11.72
CA VAL A 354 -13.69 19.19 -10.72
C VAL A 354 -12.56 18.18 -10.52
N PHE A 355 -12.80 16.88 -10.68
CA PHE A 355 -11.73 15.88 -10.63
C PHE A 355 -12.08 14.66 -11.49
N MET A 356 -11.48 14.55 -12.66
CA MET A 356 -11.72 13.40 -13.57
C MET A 356 -11.10 12.13 -13.01
N ARG A 357 -11.91 11.23 -12.48
CA ARG A 357 -11.51 9.86 -12.23
C ARG A 357 -11.86 8.97 -13.41
N SER A 358 -11.10 7.88 -13.59
CA SER A 358 -11.38 6.91 -14.65
C SER A 358 -12.76 6.27 -14.45
N ARG A 359 -13.55 6.22 -15.52
CA ARG A 359 -14.80 5.42 -15.59
C ARG A 359 -14.56 3.92 -15.56
N MET A 360 -13.30 3.53 -15.70
CA MET A 360 -12.86 2.14 -15.80
C MET A 360 -12.49 1.64 -14.42
N ILE A 361 -13.33 0.80 -13.85
CA ILE A 361 -13.15 0.23 -12.52
C ILE A 361 -12.54 -1.17 -12.67
N PRO A 362 -11.46 -1.49 -11.94
CA PRO A 362 -10.95 -2.84 -11.87
C PRO A 362 -12.02 -3.82 -11.40
N CYS A 363 -12.13 -4.95 -12.09
CA CYS A 363 -13.07 -6.01 -11.72
C CYS A 363 -12.43 -7.39 -11.91
N SER A 364 -13.12 -8.43 -11.46
CA SER A 364 -12.75 -9.82 -11.65
C SER A 364 -13.55 -10.45 -12.77
N TYR A 365 -13.21 -11.69 -13.12
CA TYR A 365 -14.04 -12.50 -14.02
C TYR A 365 -15.38 -12.87 -13.36
N SER A 366 -15.41 -13.03 -12.04
CA SER A 366 -16.64 -13.27 -11.27
C SER A 366 -17.65 -12.13 -11.41
N ASP A 367 -17.19 -10.86 -11.44
CA ASP A 367 -18.07 -9.72 -11.70
C ASP A 367 -18.72 -9.80 -13.09
N TYR A 368 -17.98 -10.28 -14.10
CA TYR A 368 -18.52 -10.51 -15.43
C TYR A 368 -19.55 -11.65 -15.46
N GLU A 369 -19.29 -12.77 -14.74
CA GLU A 369 -20.24 -13.88 -14.59
C GLU A 369 -21.53 -13.43 -13.92
N THR A 370 -21.43 -12.63 -12.82
CA THR A 370 -22.61 -12.03 -12.16
C THR A 370 -23.46 -11.22 -13.15
N ALA A 371 -22.84 -10.43 -14.00
CA ALA A 371 -23.57 -9.67 -15.03
C ALA A 371 -24.23 -10.59 -16.06
N LEU A 372 -23.59 -11.69 -16.48
CA LEU A 372 -24.19 -12.67 -17.40
C LEU A 372 -25.43 -13.36 -16.80
N GLU A 373 -25.50 -13.49 -15.48
CA GLU A 373 -26.67 -14.02 -14.76
C GLU A 373 -27.80 -12.97 -14.65
N GLY A 374 -27.57 -11.75 -15.12
CA GLY A 374 -28.56 -10.66 -15.13
C GLY A 374 -28.54 -9.78 -13.87
N GLU A 375 -27.52 -9.95 -13.02
CA GLU A 375 -27.34 -9.17 -11.79
C GLU A 375 -26.27 -8.09 -11.98
N VAL A 376 -26.43 -6.94 -11.31
CA VAL A 376 -25.43 -5.86 -11.31
C VAL A 376 -24.34 -6.19 -10.29
N PRO A 377 -23.05 -6.26 -10.67
CA PRO A 377 -21.97 -6.53 -9.74
C PRO A 377 -21.89 -5.50 -8.61
N ALA A 378 -21.65 -5.95 -7.39
CA ALA A 378 -21.58 -5.06 -6.21
C ALA A 378 -20.52 -3.94 -6.38
N ARG A 379 -19.37 -4.24 -6.97
CA ARG A 379 -18.33 -3.23 -7.26
C ARG A 379 -18.82 -2.13 -8.20
N TRP A 380 -19.67 -2.47 -9.16
CA TRP A 380 -20.28 -1.48 -10.05
C TRP A 380 -21.21 -0.56 -9.26
N ILE A 381 -22.09 -1.11 -8.42
CA ILE A 381 -23.05 -0.36 -7.58
C ILE A 381 -22.28 0.56 -6.64
N ASN A 382 -21.28 0.05 -5.91
CA ASN A 382 -20.47 0.82 -4.97
C ASN A 382 -19.72 1.98 -5.67
N SER A 383 -19.21 1.72 -6.88
CA SER A 383 -18.51 2.77 -7.63
C SER A 383 -19.48 3.81 -8.19
N TYR A 384 -20.63 3.39 -8.69
CA TYR A 384 -21.66 4.29 -9.22
C TYR A 384 -22.19 5.24 -8.14
N SER A 385 -22.46 4.74 -6.93
CA SER A 385 -22.95 5.56 -5.81
C SER A 385 -21.95 6.64 -5.38
N LYS A 386 -20.64 6.47 -5.64
CA LYS A 386 -19.63 7.48 -5.34
C LYS A 386 -19.52 8.56 -6.42
N PHE A 387 -20.02 8.30 -7.62
CA PHE A 387 -20.04 9.27 -8.71
C PHE A 387 -21.31 10.12 -8.72
N THR A 388 -22.39 9.66 -8.09
CA THR A 388 -23.68 10.37 -7.98
C THR A 388 -23.77 11.16 -6.69
#